data_ee0fd684c55c25f5f34d3a7dba0540fd
#
_entry.id   ee0fd684c55c25f5f34d3a7dba0540fd
#
_cell.length_a   1.000
_cell.length_b   1.000
_cell.length_c   1.000
_cell.angle_alpha   90.00
_cell.angle_beta   90.00
_cell.angle_gamma   90.00
#
_symmetry.space_group_name_H-M   'P 1'
#
loop_
_entity.id
_entity.type
_entity.pdbx_description
1 polymer ?
#
loop_
_entity_poly.entity_id
_entity_poly.type
_entity_poly.pdbx_seq_one_letter_code
_entity_poly.pdbx_strand_id
1 'polypeptide(L)'
;MTINPLTREICEIAHYLYSKGLTPGKSGNISARFQDTIAITPSGVSLGHVTEDEIVLLNMRGDVLAGGNNPSSELNLHLEVYKNKDVQGIVHTHSSYATGFAMSGKKIERLEGFGERTKPFLKMVNYAQPGTMELAQMVGEGLKEEDVIILENHGVVATGENLKEASLLAEFVEETAKIQFIARVLNNIEF
;
A
#
# COMPACT_ATOMS: atom_id res chain seq x y z
N MET A 1 -19.75 -23.04 0.39
CA MET A 1 -19.41 -21.61 0.20
C MET A 1 -18.48 -21.52 -0.99
N THR A 2 -18.87 -20.83 -2.03
CA THR A 2 -17.96 -20.57 -3.18
C THR A 2 -16.93 -19.57 -2.69
N ILE A 3 -15.68 -20.00 -2.55
CA ILE A 3 -14.53 -19.14 -2.22
C ILE A 3 -14.46 -18.07 -3.32
N ASN A 4 -14.57 -16.83 -2.93
CA ASN A 4 -14.44 -15.72 -3.88
C ASN A 4 -12.95 -15.63 -4.25
N PRO A 5 -12.57 -15.70 -5.53
CA PRO A 5 -11.17 -15.63 -5.95
C PRO A 5 -10.43 -14.40 -5.40
N LEU A 6 -11.11 -13.26 -5.22
CA LEU A 6 -10.54 -12.05 -4.65
C LEU A 6 -10.13 -12.21 -3.19
N THR A 7 -10.95 -12.87 -2.35
CA THR A 7 -10.63 -13.03 -0.92
C THR A 7 -9.40 -13.90 -0.73
N ARG A 8 -9.28 -14.94 -1.55
CA ARG A 8 -8.11 -15.80 -1.55
C ARG A 8 -6.84 -15.07 -1.98
N GLU A 9 -6.90 -14.34 -3.09
CA GLU A 9 -5.75 -13.56 -3.60
C GLU A 9 -5.28 -12.54 -2.54
N ILE A 10 -6.22 -11.84 -1.88
CA ILE A 10 -5.88 -10.91 -0.80
C ILE A 10 -5.14 -11.62 0.34
N CYS A 11 -5.60 -12.78 0.79
CA CYS A 11 -4.93 -13.53 1.86
C CYS A 11 -3.52 -13.97 1.45
N GLU A 12 -3.36 -14.49 0.25
CA GLU A 12 -2.05 -14.92 -0.28
C GLU A 12 -1.06 -13.75 -0.32
N ILE A 13 -1.48 -12.59 -0.83
CA ILE A 13 -0.64 -11.37 -0.89
C ILE A 13 -0.42 -10.78 0.50
N ALA A 14 -1.41 -10.77 1.39
CA ALA A 14 -1.27 -10.30 2.76
C ALA A 14 -0.19 -11.09 3.52
N HIS A 15 -0.26 -12.42 3.45
CA HIS A 15 0.73 -13.31 4.07
C HIS A 15 2.12 -13.11 3.46
N TYR A 16 2.19 -12.92 2.14
CA TYR A 16 3.44 -12.62 1.45
C TYR A 16 4.08 -11.33 1.97
N LEU A 17 3.34 -10.20 1.98
CA LEU A 17 3.83 -8.91 2.46
C LEU A 17 4.28 -8.96 3.93
N TYR A 18 3.52 -9.67 4.77
CA TYR A 18 3.89 -9.88 6.17
C TYR A 18 5.18 -10.68 6.29
N SER A 19 5.33 -11.76 5.52
CA SER A 19 6.55 -12.59 5.52
C SER A 19 7.80 -11.83 5.08
N LYS A 20 7.63 -10.80 4.25
CA LYS A 20 8.69 -9.89 3.81
C LYS A 20 8.98 -8.76 4.82
N GLY A 21 8.23 -8.67 5.91
CA GLY A 21 8.37 -7.61 6.90
C GLY A 21 7.84 -6.24 6.47
N LEU A 22 6.99 -6.19 5.42
CA LEU A 22 6.46 -4.94 4.89
C LEU A 22 5.25 -4.42 5.69
N THR A 23 4.59 -5.30 6.46
CA THR A 23 3.38 -4.99 7.24
C THR A 23 3.50 -5.54 8.66
N PRO A 24 4.42 -4.99 9.49
CA PRO A 24 4.67 -5.53 10.82
C PRO A 24 3.46 -5.33 11.75
N GLY A 25 3.23 -6.29 12.64
CA GLY A 25 2.15 -6.24 13.62
C GLY A 25 0.76 -6.26 12.98
N LYS A 26 0.03 -5.16 13.13
CA LYS A 26 -1.31 -4.94 12.55
C LYS A 26 -1.32 -3.77 11.56
N SER A 27 -0.14 -3.35 11.10
CA SER A 27 -0.01 -2.25 10.17
C SER A 27 -0.26 -2.67 8.73
N GLY A 28 -0.57 -1.68 7.89
CA GLY A 28 -0.86 -1.89 6.48
C GLY A 28 -2.24 -2.46 6.22
N ASN A 29 -2.65 -2.35 4.99
CA ASN A 29 -3.91 -2.88 4.48
C ASN A 29 -3.84 -3.03 2.96
N ILE A 30 -4.63 -3.93 2.43
CA ILE A 30 -4.67 -4.20 0.99
C ILE A 30 -6.10 -4.35 0.52
N SER A 31 -6.34 -3.98 -0.72
CA SER A 31 -7.62 -4.21 -1.39
C SER A 31 -7.44 -4.62 -2.84
N ALA A 32 -8.41 -5.38 -3.34
CA ALA A 32 -8.53 -5.72 -4.75
C ALA A 32 -9.92 -5.34 -5.25
N ARG A 33 -10.02 -4.86 -6.49
CA ARG A 33 -11.27 -4.52 -7.15
C ARG A 33 -11.52 -5.46 -8.33
N PHE A 34 -12.74 -5.96 -8.40
CA PHE A 34 -13.25 -6.64 -9.59
C PHE A 34 -14.62 -6.06 -9.94
N GLN A 35 -14.71 -5.42 -11.10
CA GLN A 35 -15.89 -4.67 -11.51
C GLN A 35 -16.27 -3.62 -10.43
N ASP A 36 -17.49 -3.69 -9.91
CA ASP A 36 -18.03 -2.79 -8.89
C ASP A 36 -17.86 -3.30 -7.45
N THR A 37 -17.13 -4.40 -7.28
CA THR A 37 -16.88 -5.00 -5.95
C THR A 37 -15.43 -4.78 -5.55
N ILE A 38 -15.24 -4.29 -4.32
CA ILE A 38 -13.95 -4.17 -3.65
C ILE A 38 -13.89 -5.21 -2.54
N ALA A 39 -12.81 -5.97 -2.48
CA ALA A 39 -12.47 -6.78 -1.32
C ALA A 39 -11.32 -6.06 -0.58
N ILE A 40 -11.43 -5.93 0.75
CA ILE A 40 -10.43 -5.22 1.58
C ILE A 40 -10.16 -5.98 2.87
N THR A 41 -8.93 -5.91 3.35
CA THR A 41 -8.55 -6.46 4.65
C THR A 41 -9.27 -5.76 5.80
N PRO A 42 -9.63 -6.50 6.87
CA PRO A 42 -10.34 -5.95 8.00
C PRO A 42 -9.45 -5.06 8.88
N SER A 43 -10.09 -4.20 9.67
CA SER A 43 -9.41 -3.37 10.67
C SER A 43 -8.93 -4.20 11.86
N GLY A 44 -7.72 -3.90 12.36
CA GLY A 44 -7.20 -4.46 13.61
C GLY A 44 -6.71 -5.90 13.53
N VAL A 45 -6.62 -6.49 12.34
CA VAL A 45 -6.08 -7.83 12.09
C VAL A 45 -4.65 -7.73 11.55
N SER A 46 -3.80 -8.68 11.90
CA SER A 46 -2.46 -8.81 11.30
C SER A 46 -2.57 -9.43 9.91
N LEU A 47 -1.93 -8.83 8.92
CA LEU A 47 -1.92 -9.36 7.55
C LEU A 47 -1.25 -10.74 7.45
N GLY A 48 -0.39 -11.10 8.41
CA GLY A 48 0.20 -12.44 8.48
C GLY A 48 -0.75 -13.56 8.91
N HIS A 49 -1.96 -13.21 9.40
CA HIS A 49 -2.90 -14.18 9.96
C HIS A 49 -4.34 -13.98 9.46
N VAL A 50 -4.57 -13.02 8.57
CA VAL A 50 -5.90 -12.76 8.01
C VAL A 50 -6.39 -13.97 7.22
N THR A 51 -7.68 -14.30 7.37
CA THR A 51 -8.34 -15.43 6.72
C THR A 51 -9.37 -14.95 5.70
N GLU A 52 -9.76 -15.81 4.76
CA GLU A 52 -10.68 -15.45 3.68
C GLU A 52 -12.06 -15.01 4.17
N ASP A 53 -12.55 -15.58 5.27
CA ASP A 53 -13.82 -15.24 5.90
C ASP A 53 -13.79 -13.90 6.66
N GLU A 54 -12.60 -13.38 6.97
CA GLU A 54 -12.43 -12.07 7.58
C GLU A 54 -12.42 -10.93 6.55
N ILE A 55 -12.17 -11.21 5.27
CA ILE A 55 -12.12 -10.19 4.21
C ILE A 55 -13.50 -9.56 4.03
N VAL A 56 -13.54 -8.24 3.93
CA VAL A 56 -14.78 -7.48 3.78
C VAL A 56 -15.01 -7.15 2.31
N LEU A 57 -16.20 -7.48 1.80
CA LEU A 57 -16.63 -7.11 0.45
C LEU A 57 -17.48 -5.86 0.49
N LEU A 58 -17.19 -4.91 -0.40
CA LEU A 58 -17.82 -3.59 -0.46
C LEU A 58 -18.21 -3.26 -1.90
N ASN A 59 -19.19 -2.37 -2.07
CA ASN A 59 -19.39 -1.71 -3.34
C ASN A 59 -18.48 -0.47 -3.48
N MET A 60 -18.48 0.17 -4.63
CA MET A 60 -17.67 1.39 -4.92
C MET A 60 -18.07 2.61 -4.06
N ARG A 61 -19.17 2.57 -3.32
CA ARG A 61 -19.57 3.61 -2.36
C ARG A 61 -19.08 3.33 -0.94
N GLY A 62 -18.49 2.14 -0.70
CA GLY A 62 -18.04 1.69 0.61
C GLY A 62 -19.13 1.00 1.44
N ASP A 63 -20.31 0.70 0.85
CA ASP A 63 -21.34 -0.07 1.54
C ASP A 63 -20.92 -1.54 1.62
N VAL A 64 -21.01 -2.13 2.80
CA VAL A 64 -20.66 -3.54 3.03
C VAL A 64 -21.68 -4.46 2.35
N LEU A 65 -21.19 -5.32 1.47
CA LEU A 65 -21.98 -6.33 0.76
C LEU A 65 -21.92 -7.69 1.47
N ALA A 66 -20.75 -8.04 2.02
CA ALA A 66 -20.50 -9.28 2.75
C ALA A 66 -19.27 -9.15 3.65
N GLY A 67 -19.14 -10.05 4.64
CA GLY A 67 -18.10 -10.07 5.66
C GLY A 67 -18.63 -9.67 7.02
N GLY A 68 -18.10 -10.30 8.08
CA GLY A 68 -18.53 -10.06 9.46
C GLY A 68 -17.72 -8.99 10.20
N ASN A 69 -16.60 -8.53 9.61
CA ASN A 69 -15.68 -7.61 10.23
C ASN A 69 -15.90 -6.16 9.74
N ASN A 70 -15.36 -5.19 10.48
CA ASN A 70 -15.25 -3.83 9.99
C ASN A 70 -14.12 -3.77 8.95
N PRO A 71 -14.30 -3.07 7.82
CA PRO A 71 -13.22 -2.84 6.86
C PRO A 71 -12.07 -2.04 7.50
N SER A 72 -10.92 -2.04 6.85
CA SER A 72 -9.77 -1.21 7.27
C SER A 72 -10.22 0.21 7.63
N SER A 73 -9.63 0.78 8.68
CA SER A 73 -9.84 2.19 9.07
C SER A 73 -9.40 3.18 7.98
N GLU A 74 -8.63 2.72 7.01
CA GLU A 74 -8.18 3.50 5.84
C GLU A 74 -8.99 3.21 4.57
N LEU A 75 -10.19 2.64 4.70
CA LEU A 75 -11.09 2.38 3.57
C LEU A 75 -11.25 3.60 2.66
N ASN A 76 -11.40 4.80 3.23
CA ASN A 76 -11.58 6.03 2.44
C ASN A 76 -10.40 6.30 1.51
N LEU A 77 -9.17 5.99 1.92
CA LEU A 77 -7.99 6.08 1.09
C LEU A 77 -8.12 5.18 -0.16
N HIS A 78 -8.50 3.92 0.03
CA HIS A 78 -8.70 2.99 -1.07
C HIS A 78 -9.81 3.44 -2.03
N LEU A 79 -10.94 3.89 -1.48
CA LEU A 79 -12.08 4.37 -2.27
C LEU A 79 -11.69 5.59 -3.13
N GLU A 80 -10.97 6.56 -2.54
CA GLU A 80 -10.52 7.74 -3.29
C GLU A 80 -9.50 7.37 -4.38
N VAL A 81 -8.64 6.38 -4.17
CA VAL A 81 -7.75 5.89 -5.22
C VAL A 81 -8.54 5.25 -6.35
N TYR A 82 -9.45 4.30 -6.07
CA TYR A 82 -10.28 3.65 -7.10
C TYR A 82 -11.17 4.62 -7.87
N LYS A 83 -11.60 5.71 -7.24
CA LYS A 83 -12.39 6.76 -7.88
C LYS A 83 -11.57 7.59 -8.87
N ASN A 84 -10.28 7.81 -8.56
CA ASN A 84 -9.41 8.70 -9.32
C ASN A 84 -8.51 7.98 -10.34
N LYS A 85 -8.36 6.66 -10.21
CA LYS A 85 -7.46 5.85 -11.04
C LYS A 85 -8.07 4.49 -11.35
N ASP A 86 -7.95 4.07 -12.61
CA ASP A 86 -8.40 2.74 -13.02
C ASP A 86 -7.33 1.68 -12.73
N VAL A 87 -7.32 1.21 -11.50
CA VAL A 87 -6.44 0.14 -11.00
C VAL A 87 -7.27 -0.95 -10.33
N GLN A 88 -6.70 -2.15 -10.20
CA GLN A 88 -7.40 -3.28 -9.59
C GLN A 88 -6.78 -3.75 -8.28
N GLY A 89 -5.57 -3.28 -7.93
CA GLY A 89 -4.89 -3.60 -6.69
C GLY A 89 -4.33 -2.37 -5.99
N ILE A 90 -4.49 -2.31 -4.67
CA ILE A 90 -3.90 -1.28 -3.80
C ILE A 90 -3.25 -1.98 -2.60
N VAL A 91 -2.00 -1.63 -2.35
CA VAL A 91 -1.19 -2.12 -1.24
C VAL A 91 -0.70 -0.94 -0.43
N HIS A 92 -1.04 -0.91 0.86
CA HIS A 92 -0.48 0.03 1.82
C HIS A 92 0.41 -0.70 2.83
N THR A 93 1.66 -0.26 2.95
CA THR A 93 2.68 -0.87 3.80
C THR A 93 3.31 0.12 4.77
N HIS A 94 3.83 -0.38 5.89
CA HIS A 94 4.64 0.34 6.86
C HIS A 94 6.06 -0.25 6.91
N SER A 95 6.64 -0.45 5.76
CA SER A 95 7.95 -1.07 5.59
C SER A 95 9.06 -0.19 6.16
N SER A 96 10.08 -0.82 6.78
CA SER A 96 11.00 -0.14 7.69
C SER A 96 11.86 0.93 7.04
N TYR A 97 12.46 0.65 5.88
CA TYR A 97 13.36 1.59 5.22
C TYR A 97 12.61 2.72 4.54
N ALA A 98 11.55 2.42 3.78
CA ALA A 98 10.76 3.45 3.12
C ALA A 98 10.07 4.37 4.15
N THR A 99 9.53 3.82 5.24
CA THR A 99 8.97 4.61 6.35
C THR A 99 10.06 5.43 7.06
N GLY A 100 11.27 4.88 7.23
CA GLY A 100 12.40 5.61 7.77
C GLY A 100 12.79 6.83 6.92
N PHE A 101 12.79 6.71 5.60
CA PHE A 101 12.96 7.85 4.69
C PHE A 101 11.83 8.87 4.86
N ALA A 102 10.58 8.41 4.91
CA ALA A 102 9.41 9.27 5.11
C ALA A 102 9.48 10.07 6.42
N MET A 103 9.88 9.43 7.53
CA MET A 103 10.04 10.08 8.84
C MET A 103 11.21 11.06 8.88
N SER A 104 12.26 10.82 8.11
CA SER A 104 13.45 11.70 8.07
C SER A 104 13.28 12.88 7.12
N GLY A 105 12.14 12.99 6.40
CA GLY A 105 11.91 13.97 5.35
C GLY A 105 12.82 13.80 4.12
N LYS A 106 13.52 12.67 4.01
CA LYS A 106 14.43 12.38 2.90
C LYS A 106 13.68 11.66 1.78
N LYS A 107 13.94 12.08 0.55
CA LYS A 107 13.33 11.47 -0.63
C LYS A 107 14.05 10.18 -1.03
N ILE A 108 13.27 9.22 -1.53
CA ILE A 108 13.76 8.00 -2.16
C ILE A 108 13.94 8.29 -3.65
N GLU A 109 15.16 8.07 -4.16
CA GLU A 109 15.48 8.24 -5.57
C GLU A 109 14.87 7.09 -6.38
N ARG A 110 14.40 7.40 -7.59
CA ARG A 110 13.97 6.37 -8.54
C ARG A 110 15.21 5.69 -9.12
N LEU A 111 15.43 4.43 -8.79
CA LEU A 111 16.45 3.60 -9.41
C LEU A 111 15.92 2.96 -10.71
N GLU A 112 16.80 2.29 -11.44
CA GLU A 112 16.40 1.44 -12.57
C GLU A 112 15.40 0.37 -12.10
N GLY A 113 14.39 0.09 -12.91
CA GLY A 113 13.28 -0.79 -12.54
C GLY A 113 11.96 -0.06 -12.24
N PHE A 114 11.96 1.25 -11.97
CA PHE A 114 10.71 2.04 -11.92
C PHE A 114 10.21 2.49 -13.31
N GLY A 115 10.72 1.91 -14.40
CA GLY A 115 10.39 2.32 -15.75
C GLY A 115 11.05 3.65 -16.17
N GLU A 116 10.40 4.40 -17.06
CA GLU A 116 10.93 5.67 -17.56
C GLU A 116 11.04 6.70 -16.44
N ARG A 117 12.24 7.29 -16.28
CA ARG A 117 12.53 8.25 -15.21
C ARG A 117 12.13 9.67 -15.62
N THR A 118 10.86 9.97 -15.59
CA THR A 118 10.37 11.35 -15.80
C THR A 118 10.65 12.25 -14.59
N LYS A 119 10.76 11.67 -13.40
CA LYS A 119 11.01 12.38 -12.13
C LYS A 119 12.11 11.65 -11.34
N PRO A 120 13.08 12.38 -10.73
CA PRO A 120 14.22 11.75 -10.06
C PRO A 120 13.88 11.06 -8.73
N PHE A 121 12.76 11.42 -8.10
CA PHE A 121 12.36 10.92 -6.79
C PHE A 121 10.94 10.37 -6.81
N LEU A 122 10.66 9.43 -5.91
CA LEU A 122 9.29 9.04 -5.59
C LEU A 122 8.55 10.22 -4.98
N LYS A 123 7.28 10.37 -5.35
CA LYS A 123 6.42 11.43 -4.81
C LYS A 123 6.15 11.19 -3.33
N MET A 124 6.36 12.20 -2.51
CA MET A 124 6.00 12.20 -1.10
C MET A 124 4.80 13.11 -0.89
N VAL A 125 3.82 12.62 -0.14
CA VAL A 125 2.62 13.36 0.29
C VAL A 125 2.84 13.79 1.73
N ASN A 126 2.52 15.05 2.04
CA ASN A 126 2.66 15.60 3.39
C ASN A 126 1.79 14.82 4.39
N TYR A 127 2.19 14.89 5.66
CA TYR A 127 1.47 14.23 6.73
C TYR A 127 0.02 14.73 6.84
N ALA A 128 -0.89 13.80 6.89
CA ALA A 128 -2.26 13.97 7.36
C ALA A 128 -2.62 12.76 8.25
N GLN A 129 -3.55 12.95 9.18
CA GLN A 129 -3.91 11.90 10.13
C GLN A 129 -4.45 10.65 9.42
N PRO A 130 -3.94 9.43 9.71
CA PRO A 130 -4.48 8.19 9.15
C PRO A 130 -5.98 8.03 9.34
N GLY A 131 -6.67 7.47 8.35
CA GLY A 131 -8.11 7.25 8.35
C GLY A 131 -8.96 8.49 8.03
N THR A 132 -8.38 9.68 7.89
CA THR A 132 -9.12 10.92 7.55
C THR A 132 -9.40 11.03 6.06
N MET A 133 -10.46 11.78 5.71
CA MET A 133 -10.75 12.14 4.32
C MET A 133 -9.67 13.05 3.71
N GLU A 134 -9.01 13.86 4.53
CA GLU A 134 -7.89 14.69 4.10
C GLU A 134 -6.76 13.83 3.51
N LEU A 135 -6.29 12.82 4.27
CA LEU A 135 -5.28 11.88 3.78
C LEU A 135 -5.78 11.14 2.52
N ALA A 136 -7.02 10.65 2.54
CA ALA A 136 -7.60 9.93 1.42
C ALA A 136 -7.58 10.75 0.11
N GLN A 137 -7.98 12.03 0.18
CA GLN A 137 -7.98 12.94 -0.97
C GLN A 137 -6.55 13.24 -1.46
N MET A 138 -5.61 13.49 -0.55
CA MET A 138 -4.20 13.73 -0.90
C MET A 138 -3.57 12.51 -1.59
N VAL A 139 -3.91 11.31 -1.11
CA VAL A 139 -3.44 10.04 -1.70
C VAL A 139 -4.07 9.82 -3.08
N GLY A 140 -5.40 9.96 -3.19
CA GLY A 140 -6.10 9.82 -4.46
C GLY A 140 -5.58 10.78 -5.53
N GLU A 141 -5.33 12.04 -5.18
CA GLU A 141 -4.73 13.03 -6.07
C GLU A 141 -3.27 12.70 -6.39
N GLY A 142 -2.53 12.24 -5.38
CA GLY A 142 -1.13 11.85 -5.53
C GLY A 142 -0.91 10.73 -6.53
N LEU A 143 -1.80 9.75 -6.54
CA LEU A 143 -1.72 8.55 -7.37
C LEU A 143 -2.34 8.69 -8.77
N LYS A 144 -2.93 9.82 -9.13
CA LYS A 144 -3.43 10.03 -10.50
C LYS A 144 -2.35 9.84 -11.56
N GLU A 145 -1.15 10.32 -11.29
CA GLU A 145 -0.01 10.30 -12.22
C GLU A 145 1.13 9.37 -11.75
N GLU A 146 1.02 8.79 -10.58
CA GLU A 146 2.05 7.94 -9.97
C GLU A 146 1.44 6.57 -9.63
N ASP A 147 2.24 5.52 -9.71
CA ASP A 147 1.81 4.17 -9.29
C ASP A 147 2.15 3.88 -7.83
N VAL A 148 3.02 4.70 -7.26
CA VAL A 148 3.40 4.62 -5.85
C VAL A 148 3.69 6.00 -5.27
N ILE A 149 3.29 6.20 -4.03
CA ILE A 149 3.60 7.40 -3.24
C ILE A 149 4.07 7.02 -1.84
N ILE A 150 4.88 7.91 -1.29
CA ILE A 150 5.35 7.83 0.10
C ILE A 150 4.48 8.77 0.93
N LEU A 151 3.99 8.29 2.07
CA LEU A 151 3.25 9.09 3.03
C LEU A 151 4.19 9.55 4.14
N GLU A 152 4.35 10.86 4.32
CA GLU A 152 5.20 11.43 5.36
C GLU A 152 4.80 10.90 6.74
N ASN A 153 5.78 10.44 7.54
CA ASN A 153 5.60 9.85 8.87
C ASN A 153 4.67 8.62 8.94
N HIS A 154 4.39 7.96 7.82
CA HIS A 154 3.37 6.92 7.80
C HIS A 154 3.83 5.64 7.08
N GLY A 155 4.00 5.68 5.75
CA GLY A 155 4.33 4.48 4.98
C GLY A 155 4.28 4.69 3.48
N VAL A 156 3.90 3.64 2.76
CA VAL A 156 3.86 3.61 1.29
C VAL A 156 2.48 3.16 0.80
N VAL A 157 1.99 3.77 -0.27
CA VAL A 157 0.80 3.28 -1.01
C VAL A 157 1.22 3.00 -2.45
N ALA A 158 1.06 1.75 -2.87
CA ALA A 158 1.32 1.29 -4.23
C ALA A 158 0.02 0.80 -4.89
N THR A 159 -0.09 1.03 -6.19
CA THR A 159 -1.22 0.60 -7.03
C THR A 159 -0.73 -0.27 -8.18
N GLY A 160 -1.62 -1.08 -8.75
CA GLY A 160 -1.30 -1.93 -9.90
C GLY A 160 -2.54 -2.32 -10.71
N GLU A 161 -2.31 -2.79 -11.93
CA GLU A 161 -3.36 -3.38 -12.79
C GLU A 161 -4.00 -4.63 -12.15
N ASN A 162 -3.32 -5.21 -11.17
CA ASN A 162 -3.80 -6.28 -10.28
C ASN A 162 -3.08 -6.18 -8.92
N LEU A 163 -3.55 -6.94 -7.94
CA LEU A 163 -2.99 -6.89 -6.60
C LEU A 163 -1.54 -7.37 -6.52
N LYS A 164 -1.17 -8.32 -7.36
CA LYS A 164 0.22 -8.83 -7.43
C LYS A 164 1.19 -7.73 -7.88
N GLU A 165 0.85 -6.99 -8.92
CA GLU A 165 1.67 -5.85 -9.41
C GLU A 165 1.85 -4.78 -8.32
N ALA A 166 0.76 -4.40 -7.65
CA ALA A 166 0.83 -3.47 -6.53
C ALA A 166 1.76 -3.97 -5.40
N SER A 167 1.72 -5.28 -5.09
CA SER A 167 2.56 -5.89 -4.05
C SER A 167 4.05 -5.91 -4.42
N LEU A 168 4.36 -6.25 -5.66
CA LEU A 168 5.73 -6.24 -6.17
C LEU A 168 6.32 -4.82 -6.20
N LEU A 169 5.50 -3.83 -6.54
CA LEU A 169 5.92 -2.43 -6.52
C LEU A 169 6.21 -1.96 -5.08
N ALA A 170 5.37 -2.32 -4.11
CA ALA A 170 5.60 -1.99 -2.70
C ALA A 170 6.90 -2.64 -2.17
N GLU A 171 7.16 -3.90 -2.51
CA GLU A 171 8.41 -4.59 -2.18
C GLU A 171 9.62 -3.91 -2.82
N PHE A 172 9.53 -3.53 -4.10
CA PHE A 172 10.59 -2.87 -4.81
C PHE A 172 10.94 -1.49 -4.23
N VAL A 173 9.95 -0.74 -3.75
CA VAL A 173 10.17 0.53 -3.03
C VAL A 173 10.96 0.31 -1.75
N GLU A 174 10.61 -0.68 -0.95
CA GLU A 174 11.33 -1.00 0.28
C GLU A 174 12.78 -1.40 0.01
N GLU A 175 13.02 -2.29 -0.97
CA GLU A 175 14.38 -2.71 -1.33
C GLU A 175 15.19 -1.55 -1.89
N THR A 176 14.58 -0.67 -2.69
CA THR A 176 15.21 0.57 -3.18
C THR A 176 15.61 1.50 -2.03
N ALA A 177 14.72 1.70 -1.07
CA ALA A 177 15.01 2.52 0.12
C ALA A 177 16.16 1.92 0.95
N LYS A 178 16.14 0.60 1.15
CA LYS A 178 17.18 -0.14 1.88
C LYS A 178 18.54 -0.01 1.21
N ILE A 179 18.62 -0.19 -0.10
CA ILE A 179 19.87 -0.03 -0.87
C ILE A 179 20.41 1.39 -0.71
N GLN A 180 19.57 2.42 -0.84
CA GLN A 180 19.99 3.81 -0.67
C GLN A 180 20.43 4.13 0.75
N PHE A 181 19.75 3.56 1.77
CA PHE A 181 20.20 3.69 3.15
C PHE A 181 21.58 3.10 3.35
N ILE A 182 21.82 1.86 2.88
CA ILE A 182 23.12 1.18 2.98
C ILE A 182 24.21 1.99 2.26
N ALA A 183 23.94 2.44 1.03
CA ALA A 183 24.90 3.25 0.26
C ALA A 183 25.27 4.55 0.99
N ARG A 184 24.28 5.23 1.58
CA ARG A 184 24.54 6.46 2.36
C ARG A 184 25.35 6.20 3.63
N VAL A 185 25.11 5.08 4.31
CA VAL A 185 25.91 4.67 5.48
C VAL A 185 27.35 4.37 5.05
N LEU A 186 27.55 3.56 4.02
CA LEU A 186 28.87 3.18 3.52
C LEU A 186 29.69 4.40 3.06
N ASN A 187 29.08 5.39 2.44
CA ASN A 187 29.74 6.63 1.99
C ASN A 187 30.20 7.52 3.16
N ASN A 188 29.73 7.27 4.40
CA ASN A 188 30.13 8.01 5.58
C ASN A 188 31.06 7.21 6.52
N ILE A 189 31.51 6.02 6.12
CA ILE A 189 32.45 5.19 6.87
C ILE A 189 33.79 5.22 6.14
N GLU A 190 34.85 5.61 6.84
CA GLU A 190 36.22 5.42 6.35
C GLU A 190 36.65 3.97 6.67
N PHE A 191 37.12 3.23 5.67
CA PHE A 191 37.64 1.86 5.78
C PHE A 191 39.18 1.89 5.90
#